data_5d475f2501a5099bb52a1e09627a3346
#
_entry.id   5d475f2501a5099bb52a1e09627a3346
#
_cell.length_a   1.000
_cell.length_b   1.000
_cell.length_c   1.000
_cell.angle_alpha   90.00
_cell.angle_beta   90.00
_cell.angle_gamma   90.00
#
_symmetry.space_group_name_H-M   'P 1'
#
loop_
_entity.id
_entity.type
_entity.pdbx_description
1 polymer ?
#
loop_
_entity_poly.entity_id
_entity_poly.type
_entity_poly.pdbx_seq_one_letter_code
_entity_poly.pdbx_strand_id
1 'polypeptide(L)'
;MKYLRSSFQNFTVTEIEYTKSYYKKLKWFVIIILITLIKSCSNEPDYYIDSEGLPYYKDLKQINTQLTINPSGISPLTANIDVRMDIEHSVSITIKGKNNDDITHDFENIGLNHKIPILGLYSNHQNQVIISATDRSGIRIGEKSVSIYTDSIPISHQLPKIEIISSELSERFTFVEHHKFFTKAIPIIFDRYGEVRWYFKLEENVGEFPFFIKGPNEIIVGNNNAPVYYHHNWLGEITREIPLVEDDMTVHHSITPHPDRGNIVLIDNDADIGSLIYHLDENGAVIKSWNLNEILLDYLPKEQDMMIPATDWFHSNYAVYDQSDKSIIVSGRSSIGVIKLDYNTGVIKWILGDHDKKWYKYPRLQALALKPSPGTELPLGQHCPVKLPNGNLLLMDNGWDGYERNGSEDGLINGGRQYSRLVEYEIDPFNLEVNQVFEFGKSYGTQLYSRYGGNAGYDSDLGSFWGIFCAVINPTTQDNPTIEGHVVEVDQSGSVLFHAKVSSESGTDFNYRTEKIDFYK
;
A
#
# COMPACT_ATOMS: atom_id res chain seq x y z
N MET A 1 30.02 -32.09 29.86
CA MET A 1 29.33 -32.14 28.59
C MET A 1 29.75 -30.95 27.74
N LYS A 2 30.75 -31.16 26.92
CA LYS A 2 31.28 -30.22 25.91
C LYS A 2 31.01 -30.81 24.54
N TYR A 3 30.85 -29.95 23.57
CA TYR A 3 30.66 -30.17 22.11
C TYR A 3 29.22 -30.31 21.64
N LEU A 4 28.72 -29.19 21.10
CA LEU A 4 28.14 -29.01 19.79
C LEU A 4 27.74 -27.51 19.61
N ARG A 5 28.76 -26.70 19.29
CA ARG A 5 28.59 -25.41 18.64
C ARG A 5 29.48 -25.46 17.39
N SER A 6 28.90 -25.51 16.23
CA SER A 6 29.52 -24.94 15.01
C SER A 6 28.57 -25.01 13.82
N SER A 7 28.60 -23.93 13.10
CA SER A 7 28.24 -23.70 11.69
C SER A 7 26.77 -23.50 11.36
N PHE A 8 26.27 -22.30 11.62
CA PHE A 8 25.42 -21.65 10.64
C PHE A 8 26.35 -20.82 9.73
N GLN A 9 26.60 -21.30 8.52
CA GLN A 9 27.25 -20.53 7.47
C GLN A 9 26.21 -19.58 6.87
N ASN A 10 26.62 -18.33 6.68
CA ASN A 10 25.88 -17.31 5.93
C ASN A 10 25.71 -17.78 4.48
N PHE A 11 24.51 -18.15 4.10
CA PHE A 11 24.15 -18.33 2.71
C PHE A 11 23.87 -16.96 2.10
N THR A 12 24.49 -16.64 0.98
CA THR A 12 24.21 -15.44 0.18
C THR A 12 22.85 -15.57 -0.52
N VAL A 13 22.20 -14.45 -0.83
CA VAL A 13 20.86 -14.39 -1.49
C VAL A 13 20.87 -15.22 -2.79
N THR A 14 21.96 -15.24 -3.54
CA THR A 14 22.17 -16.08 -4.73
C THR A 14 22.13 -17.58 -4.45
N GLU A 15 22.54 -18.03 -3.27
CA GLU A 15 22.48 -19.47 -2.90
C GLU A 15 21.06 -19.90 -2.51
N ILE A 16 20.25 -18.98 -2.00
CA ILE A 16 18.83 -19.26 -1.66
C ILE A 16 17.98 -19.35 -2.93
N GLU A 17 18.19 -18.51 -3.93
CA GLU A 17 17.53 -18.63 -5.23
C GLU A 17 17.98 -19.88 -5.99
N TYR A 18 19.27 -20.20 -5.94
CA TYR A 18 19.79 -21.46 -6.51
C TYR A 18 19.18 -22.69 -5.81
N THR A 19 19.00 -22.65 -4.50
CA THR A 19 18.36 -23.74 -3.76
C THR A 19 16.86 -23.84 -4.05
N LYS A 20 16.11 -22.74 -4.11
CA LYS A 20 14.69 -22.75 -4.52
C LYS A 20 14.49 -23.28 -5.94
N SER A 21 15.33 -22.85 -6.89
CA SER A 21 15.35 -23.38 -8.27
C SER A 21 15.76 -24.85 -8.30
N TYR A 22 16.73 -25.25 -7.49
CA TYR A 22 17.18 -26.63 -7.40
C TYR A 22 16.13 -27.55 -6.76
N TYR A 23 15.42 -27.10 -5.71
CA TYR A 23 14.32 -27.84 -5.10
C TYR A 23 13.11 -27.93 -6.04
N LYS A 24 12.80 -26.88 -6.79
CA LYS A 24 11.76 -26.92 -7.82
C LYS A 24 12.13 -27.93 -8.93
N LYS A 25 13.37 -27.89 -9.44
CA LYS A 25 13.90 -28.85 -10.42
C LYS A 25 13.98 -30.27 -9.85
N LEU A 26 14.40 -30.45 -8.60
CA LEU A 26 14.50 -31.76 -7.95
C LEU A 26 13.10 -32.35 -7.70
N LYS A 27 12.11 -31.56 -7.33
CA LYS A 27 10.70 -32.00 -7.17
C LYS A 27 10.16 -32.49 -8.51
N TRP A 28 10.41 -31.78 -9.60
CA TRP A 28 10.03 -32.19 -10.94
C TRP A 28 10.81 -33.42 -11.43
N PHE A 29 12.09 -33.51 -11.10
CA PHE A 29 12.92 -34.68 -11.45
C PHE A 29 12.44 -35.95 -10.73
N VAL A 30 12.03 -35.84 -9.48
CA VAL A 30 11.43 -36.96 -8.73
C VAL A 30 10.07 -37.34 -9.30
N ILE A 31 9.23 -36.37 -9.70
CA ILE A 31 7.96 -36.60 -10.37
C ILE A 31 8.19 -37.30 -11.73
N ILE A 32 9.15 -36.85 -12.50
CA ILE A 32 9.52 -37.47 -13.80
C ILE A 32 10.01 -38.91 -13.60
N ILE A 33 10.84 -39.18 -12.58
CA ILE A 33 11.31 -40.56 -12.27
C ILE A 33 10.13 -41.42 -11.80
N LEU A 34 9.19 -40.90 -10.99
CA LEU A 34 7.99 -41.64 -10.59
C LEU A 34 7.11 -41.94 -11.81
N ILE A 35 6.92 -41.00 -12.70
CA ILE A 35 6.11 -41.15 -13.92
C ILE A 35 6.79 -42.17 -14.89
N THR A 36 8.12 -42.13 -15.01
CA THR A 36 8.85 -43.12 -15.85
C THR A 36 8.85 -44.53 -15.25
N LEU A 37 8.77 -44.68 -13.92
CA LEU A 37 8.67 -45.99 -13.28
C LEU A 37 7.27 -46.61 -13.38
N ILE A 38 6.21 -45.78 -13.57
CA ILE A 38 4.83 -46.24 -13.78
C ILE A 38 4.55 -46.67 -15.23
N LYS A 39 5.39 -46.22 -16.19
CA LYS A 39 5.27 -46.49 -17.65
C LYS A 39 5.41 -47.98 -18.07
N SER A 40 5.59 -48.90 -17.13
CA SER A 40 5.80 -50.30 -17.54
C SER A 40 4.53 -51.10 -17.87
N CYS A 41 3.30 -50.50 -17.68
CA CYS A 41 2.04 -51.22 -17.88
C CYS A 41 0.80 -50.42 -18.29
N SER A 42 0.90 -49.22 -18.90
CA SER A 42 -0.29 -48.49 -19.37
C SER A 42 -0.05 -47.73 -20.67
N ASN A 43 -1.06 -47.63 -21.54
CA ASN A 43 -1.14 -46.74 -22.68
C ASN A 43 -1.21 -45.26 -22.21
N GLU A 44 -0.14 -44.74 -21.60
CA GLU A 44 -0.08 -43.35 -21.19
C GLU A 44 0.23 -42.45 -22.40
N PRO A 45 -0.41 -41.28 -22.46
CA PRO A 45 -0.14 -40.37 -23.57
C PRO A 45 1.31 -39.89 -23.54
N ASP A 46 1.94 -39.83 -24.71
CA ASP A 46 3.30 -39.32 -24.86
C ASP A 46 3.34 -37.84 -24.44
N TYR A 47 4.17 -37.52 -23.46
CA TYR A 47 4.47 -36.13 -23.08
C TYR A 47 5.95 -35.80 -23.37
N TYR A 48 6.19 -34.54 -23.61
CA TYR A 48 7.50 -33.95 -23.87
C TYR A 48 7.87 -32.97 -22.75
N ILE A 49 9.12 -32.60 -22.72
CA ILE A 49 9.65 -31.56 -21.82
C ILE A 49 10.05 -30.37 -22.69
N ASP A 50 9.59 -29.19 -22.36
CA ASP A 50 9.97 -27.96 -23.06
C ASP A 50 11.35 -27.43 -22.64
N SER A 51 11.77 -26.29 -23.21
CA SER A 51 13.04 -25.65 -22.91
C SER A 51 13.18 -25.17 -21.47
N GLU A 52 12.05 -24.98 -20.76
CA GLU A 52 11.99 -24.57 -19.37
C GLU A 52 11.93 -25.76 -18.40
N GLY A 53 11.88 -27.00 -18.94
CA GLY A 53 11.81 -28.24 -18.17
C GLY A 53 10.38 -28.61 -17.73
N LEU A 54 9.34 -28.05 -18.34
CA LEU A 54 7.95 -28.32 -18.00
C LEU A 54 7.36 -29.41 -18.93
N PRO A 55 6.57 -30.37 -18.38
CA PRO A 55 5.96 -31.42 -19.17
C PRO A 55 4.74 -30.93 -19.96
N TYR A 56 4.59 -31.40 -21.21
CA TYR A 56 3.41 -31.12 -22.04
C TYR A 56 3.05 -32.31 -22.92
N TYR A 57 1.75 -32.46 -23.26
CA TYR A 57 1.31 -33.47 -24.22
C TYR A 57 1.64 -33.05 -25.65
N LYS A 58 2.03 -34.02 -26.49
CA LYS A 58 2.36 -33.81 -27.90
C LYS A 58 1.21 -33.11 -28.65
N ASP A 59 -0.01 -33.57 -28.40
CA ASP A 59 -1.22 -33.03 -29.04
C ASP A 59 -1.93 -32.11 -28.05
N LEU A 60 -1.56 -30.83 -28.04
CA LEU A 60 -2.19 -29.80 -27.21
C LEU A 60 -3.66 -29.63 -27.61
N LYS A 61 -4.52 -29.56 -26.62
CA LYS A 61 -5.95 -29.34 -26.80
C LYS A 61 -6.25 -27.87 -27.10
N GLN A 62 -7.32 -27.65 -27.85
CA GLN A 62 -7.79 -26.31 -28.16
C GLN A 62 -8.34 -25.61 -26.92
N ILE A 63 -7.83 -24.41 -26.65
CA ILE A 63 -8.38 -23.50 -25.62
C ILE A 63 -9.35 -22.53 -26.34
N ASN A 64 -10.59 -22.52 -25.90
CA ASN A 64 -11.57 -21.53 -26.33
C ASN A 64 -11.52 -20.33 -25.40
N THR A 65 -11.42 -19.13 -25.98
CA THR A 65 -11.31 -17.88 -25.22
C THR A 65 -12.31 -16.85 -25.70
N GLN A 66 -12.87 -16.08 -24.76
CA GLN A 66 -13.63 -14.87 -25.05
C GLN A 66 -12.98 -13.72 -24.28
N LEU A 67 -12.61 -12.65 -24.98
CA LEU A 67 -11.94 -11.47 -24.43
C LEU A 67 -12.94 -10.34 -24.20
N THR A 68 -12.85 -9.70 -23.05
CA THR A 68 -13.53 -8.43 -22.74
C THR A 68 -12.51 -7.44 -22.20
N ILE A 69 -12.24 -6.36 -22.92
CA ILE A 69 -11.32 -5.30 -22.52
C ILE A 69 -12.07 -4.29 -21.66
N ASN A 70 -11.43 -3.78 -20.58
CA ASN A 70 -12.01 -2.79 -19.67
C ASN A 70 -13.44 -3.15 -19.23
N PRO A 71 -13.65 -4.29 -18.57
CA PRO A 71 -14.99 -4.84 -18.32
C PRO A 71 -15.89 -3.93 -17.47
N SER A 72 -15.32 -3.13 -16.56
CA SER A 72 -16.05 -2.16 -15.73
C SER A 72 -16.29 -0.80 -16.40
N GLY A 73 -15.52 -0.48 -17.45
CA GLY A 73 -15.50 0.84 -18.08
C GLY A 73 -14.56 1.85 -17.41
N ILE A 74 -14.04 1.57 -16.21
CA ILE A 74 -13.20 2.51 -15.44
C ILE A 74 -11.73 2.09 -15.29
N SER A 75 -11.36 0.86 -15.72
CA SER A 75 -9.97 0.35 -15.64
C SER A 75 -9.43 -0.01 -17.04
N PRO A 76 -9.03 0.98 -17.86
CA PRO A 76 -8.76 0.79 -19.30
C PRO A 76 -7.58 -0.13 -19.64
N LEU A 77 -6.63 -0.31 -18.70
CA LEU A 77 -5.46 -1.18 -18.90
C LEU A 77 -5.67 -2.58 -18.31
N THR A 78 -6.93 -3.04 -18.32
CA THR A 78 -7.29 -4.39 -17.85
C THR A 78 -8.17 -5.10 -18.87
N ALA A 79 -8.20 -6.41 -18.75
CA ALA A 79 -9.13 -7.24 -19.52
C ALA A 79 -9.58 -8.45 -18.69
N ASN A 80 -10.63 -9.11 -19.16
CA ASN A 80 -11.03 -10.42 -18.69
C ASN A 80 -11.00 -11.41 -19.84
N ILE A 81 -10.48 -12.61 -19.61
CA ILE A 81 -10.53 -13.71 -20.57
C ILE A 81 -11.31 -14.87 -19.97
N ASP A 82 -12.46 -15.21 -20.56
CA ASP A 82 -13.13 -16.46 -20.27
C ASP A 82 -12.40 -17.59 -21.00
N VAL A 83 -11.90 -18.58 -20.26
CA VAL A 83 -11.17 -19.74 -20.77
C VAL A 83 -12.04 -20.97 -20.62
N ARG A 84 -12.22 -21.77 -21.68
CA ARG A 84 -13.06 -22.97 -21.69
C ARG A 84 -12.38 -24.13 -22.39
N MET A 85 -12.42 -25.29 -21.76
CA MET A 85 -12.00 -26.58 -22.36
C MET A 85 -12.97 -27.69 -21.94
N ASP A 86 -13.00 -28.78 -22.70
CA ASP A 86 -13.83 -29.96 -22.42
C ASP A 86 -13.23 -30.89 -21.35
N ILE A 87 -12.07 -30.53 -20.82
CA ILE A 87 -11.33 -31.26 -19.78
C ILE A 87 -11.07 -30.31 -18.62
N GLU A 88 -11.20 -30.82 -17.39
CA GLU A 88 -10.83 -30.07 -16.18
C GLU A 88 -9.34 -29.70 -16.20
N HIS A 89 -9.05 -28.46 -15.93
CA HIS A 89 -7.69 -27.90 -15.99
C HIS A 89 -7.54 -26.74 -14.99
N SER A 90 -6.31 -26.42 -14.64
CA SER A 90 -5.93 -25.12 -14.07
C SER A 90 -5.40 -24.24 -15.19
N VAL A 91 -5.33 -22.93 -14.93
CA VAL A 91 -4.86 -21.95 -15.91
C VAL A 91 -3.67 -21.20 -15.34
N SER A 92 -2.64 -21.02 -16.16
CA SER A 92 -1.59 -20.03 -15.92
C SER A 92 -1.55 -19.00 -17.04
N ILE A 93 -1.10 -17.81 -16.71
CA ILE A 93 -0.92 -16.72 -17.67
C ILE A 93 0.52 -16.21 -17.65
N THR A 94 0.95 -15.73 -18.81
CA THR A 94 2.17 -14.93 -18.97
C THR A 94 1.83 -13.71 -19.80
N ILE A 95 1.86 -12.52 -19.22
CA ILE A 95 1.73 -11.25 -19.92
C ILE A 95 3.13 -10.79 -20.28
N LYS A 96 3.42 -10.72 -21.58
CA LYS A 96 4.77 -10.41 -22.05
C LYS A 96 5.16 -8.96 -21.79
N GLY A 97 6.27 -8.77 -21.12
CA GLY A 97 6.84 -7.46 -20.83
C GLY A 97 7.69 -6.90 -21.97
N LYS A 98 7.81 -5.58 -22.09
CA LYS A 98 8.64 -4.92 -23.11
C LYS A 98 10.14 -5.22 -22.94
N ASN A 99 10.60 -5.44 -21.72
CA ASN A 99 12.03 -5.64 -21.37
C ASN A 99 12.29 -7.03 -20.78
N ASN A 100 11.53 -8.04 -21.22
CA ASN A 100 11.49 -9.38 -20.64
C ASN A 100 11.02 -9.42 -19.18
N ASP A 101 10.38 -8.38 -18.68
CA ASP A 101 9.73 -8.32 -17.38
C ASP A 101 8.31 -8.84 -17.52
N ASP A 102 8.18 -10.14 -17.70
CA ASP A 102 6.89 -10.80 -17.87
C ASP A 102 6.14 -10.85 -16.53
N ILE A 103 4.82 -10.63 -16.57
CA ILE A 103 3.95 -10.91 -15.43
C ILE A 103 3.44 -12.33 -15.58
N THR A 104 3.71 -13.19 -14.61
CA THR A 104 3.27 -14.60 -14.62
C THR A 104 2.41 -14.89 -13.39
N HIS A 105 1.32 -15.64 -13.59
CA HIS A 105 0.49 -16.09 -12.48
C HIS A 105 -0.17 -17.43 -12.76
N ASP A 106 -0.24 -18.28 -11.73
CA ASP A 106 -0.89 -19.59 -11.75
C ASP A 106 -2.19 -19.52 -10.96
N PHE A 107 -3.33 -19.77 -11.61
CA PHE A 107 -4.63 -19.88 -10.96
C PHE A 107 -4.85 -21.34 -10.53
N GLU A 108 -4.89 -21.59 -9.23
CA GLU A 108 -4.92 -22.94 -8.67
C GLU A 108 -6.26 -23.67 -8.85
N ASN A 109 -7.33 -22.94 -9.15
CA ASN A 109 -8.67 -23.53 -9.33
C ASN A 109 -8.68 -24.48 -10.54
N ILE A 110 -9.23 -25.67 -10.35
CA ILE A 110 -9.41 -26.66 -11.41
C ILE A 110 -10.87 -26.68 -11.84
N GLY A 111 -11.14 -26.57 -13.14
CA GLY A 111 -12.48 -26.54 -13.70
C GLY A 111 -12.49 -26.64 -15.22
N LEU A 112 -13.69 -26.63 -15.81
CA LEU A 112 -13.90 -26.58 -17.28
C LEU A 112 -13.91 -25.16 -17.82
N ASN A 113 -14.22 -24.18 -16.94
CA ASN A 113 -14.39 -22.78 -17.29
C ASN A 113 -13.71 -21.92 -16.24
N HIS A 114 -12.98 -20.91 -16.69
CA HIS A 114 -12.28 -19.94 -15.84
C HIS A 114 -12.55 -18.54 -16.33
N LYS A 115 -12.72 -17.60 -15.40
CA LYS A 115 -12.75 -16.16 -15.66
C LYS A 115 -11.42 -15.57 -15.17
N ILE A 116 -10.56 -15.22 -16.10
CA ILE A 116 -9.16 -14.85 -15.82
C ILE A 116 -9.00 -13.33 -15.95
N PRO A 117 -8.75 -12.60 -14.87
CA PRO A 117 -8.41 -11.19 -14.93
C PRO A 117 -7.00 -11.02 -15.55
N ILE A 118 -6.88 -10.11 -16.49
CA ILE A 118 -5.62 -9.71 -17.10
C ILE A 118 -5.31 -8.29 -16.64
N LEU A 119 -4.26 -8.15 -15.86
CA LEU A 119 -3.88 -6.92 -15.16
C LEU A 119 -2.47 -6.50 -15.57
N GLY A 120 -2.20 -5.20 -15.55
CA GLY A 120 -0.87 -4.69 -15.86
C GLY A 120 -0.57 -4.63 -17.36
N LEU A 121 -1.55 -4.35 -18.21
CA LEU A 121 -1.34 -4.11 -19.63
C LEU A 121 -0.64 -2.77 -19.89
N TYR A 122 0.17 -2.69 -20.93
CA TYR A 122 0.75 -1.43 -21.42
C TYR A 122 -0.29 -0.65 -22.23
N SER A 123 -0.30 0.67 -22.13
CA SER A 123 -1.10 1.55 -22.97
C SER A 123 -0.51 1.71 -24.38
N ASN A 124 -1.37 2.03 -25.38
CA ASN A 124 -0.99 2.19 -26.79
C ASN A 124 -0.10 1.02 -27.29
N HIS A 125 -0.51 -0.20 -26.96
CA HIS A 125 0.33 -1.38 -27.17
C HIS A 125 -0.48 -2.62 -27.56
N GLN A 126 0.14 -3.47 -28.38
CA GLN A 126 -0.34 -4.80 -28.70
C GLN A 126 0.22 -5.78 -27.66
N ASN A 127 -0.46 -5.91 -26.53
CA ASN A 127 -0.06 -6.79 -25.44
C ASN A 127 -0.23 -8.26 -25.85
N GLN A 128 0.75 -9.10 -25.55
CA GLN A 128 0.69 -10.53 -25.78
C GLN A 128 0.48 -11.27 -24.45
N VAL A 129 -0.55 -12.09 -24.38
CA VAL A 129 -0.89 -12.90 -23.22
C VAL A 129 -0.86 -14.36 -23.63
N ILE A 130 0.03 -15.14 -23.00
CA ILE A 130 0.10 -16.59 -23.18
C ILE A 130 -0.77 -17.22 -22.09
N ILE A 131 -1.71 -18.05 -22.46
CA ILE A 131 -2.58 -18.82 -21.57
C ILE A 131 -2.14 -20.29 -21.69
N SER A 132 -1.77 -20.90 -20.60
CA SER A 132 -1.45 -22.31 -20.52
C SER A 132 -2.47 -23.04 -19.65
N ALA A 133 -2.96 -24.17 -20.13
CA ALA A 133 -3.86 -25.05 -19.39
C ALA A 133 -3.12 -26.30 -18.94
N THR A 134 -3.26 -26.67 -17.67
CA THR A 134 -2.56 -27.79 -17.05
C THR A 134 -3.55 -28.74 -16.38
N ASP A 135 -3.39 -30.05 -16.58
CA ASP A 135 -4.23 -31.05 -15.97
C ASP A 135 -3.91 -31.28 -14.47
N ARG A 136 -4.67 -32.14 -13.80
CA ARG A 136 -4.46 -32.48 -12.38
C ARG A 136 -3.11 -33.12 -12.08
N SER A 137 -2.42 -33.63 -13.10
CA SER A 137 -1.08 -34.25 -12.97
C SER A 137 0.05 -33.24 -13.12
N GLY A 138 -0.28 -31.96 -13.42
CA GLY A 138 0.68 -30.91 -13.66
C GLY A 138 1.29 -30.93 -15.08
N ILE A 139 0.63 -31.61 -16.03
CA ILE A 139 1.05 -31.70 -17.42
C ILE A 139 0.28 -30.68 -18.25
N ARG A 140 0.98 -29.83 -19.03
CA ARG A 140 0.35 -28.87 -19.92
C ARG A 140 -0.41 -29.56 -21.04
N ILE A 141 -1.72 -29.32 -21.11
CA ILE A 141 -2.66 -29.92 -22.05
C ILE A 141 -3.11 -28.94 -23.15
N GLY A 142 -2.88 -27.66 -22.98
CA GLY A 142 -3.24 -26.65 -23.95
C GLY A 142 -2.42 -25.37 -23.75
N GLU A 143 -2.24 -24.63 -24.86
CA GLU A 143 -1.60 -23.32 -24.83
C GLU A 143 -2.24 -22.44 -25.90
N LYS A 144 -2.41 -21.16 -25.59
CA LYS A 144 -2.96 -20.17 -26.52
C LYS A 144 -2.37 -18.79 -26.28
N SER A 145 -1.90 -18.17 -27.34
CA SER A 145 -1.54 -16.75 -27.32
C SER A 145 -2.75 -15.89 -27.69
N VAL A 146 -3.02 -14.87 -26.88
CA VAL A 146 -4.07 -13.88 -27.09
C VAL A 146 -3.41 -12.52 -27.20
N SER A 147 -3.75 -11.78 -28.26
CA SER A 147 -3.26 -10.43 -28.51
C SER A 147 -4.30 -9.41 -28.08
N ILE A 148 -3.94 -8.47 -27.19
CA ILE A 148 -4.84 -7.47 -26.62
C ILE A 148 -4.30 -6.09 -26.96
N TYR A 149 -5.01 -5.36 -27.82
CA TYR A 149 -4.67 -3.97 -28.09
C TYR A 149 -5.35 -3.06 -27.06
N THR A 150 -4.58 -2.18 -26.47
CA THR A 150 -5.02 -1.13 -25.55
C THR A 150 -4.77 0.23 -26.19
N ASP A 151 -5.74 1.12 -26.08
CA ASP A 151 -5.61 2.48 -26.59
C ASP A 151 -4.57 3.30 -25.81
N SER A 152 -4.15 4.42 -26.40
CA SER A 152 -3.36 5.44 -25.70
C SER A 152 -4.19 6.06 -24.58
N ILE A 153 -3.52 6.38 -23.46
CA ILE A 153 -4.16 7.12 -22.37
C ILE A 153 -4.51 8.53 -22.87
N PRO A 154 -5.80 8.91 -22.86
CA PRO A 154 -6.19 10.25 -23.30
C PRO A 154 -5.61 11.34 -22.39
N ILE A 155 -5.15 12.45 -22.98
CA ILE A 155 -4.64 13.62 -22.22
C ILE A 155 -5.70 14.14 -21.24
N SER A 156 -6.99 14.04 -21.60
CA SER A 156 -8.12 14.40 -20.73
C SER A 156 -8.19 13.61 -19.41
N HIS A 157 -7.54 12.45 -19.32
CA HIS A 157 -7.45 11.69 -18.07
C HIS A 157 -6.45 12.32 -17.08
N GLN A 158 -5.55 13.20 -17.57
CA GLN A 158 -4.67 14.04 -16.76
C GLN A 158 -3.81 13.24 -15.75
N LEU A 159 -3.28 12.07 -16.17
CA LEU A 159 -2.37 11.31 -15.35
C LEU A 159 -1.08 12.10 -15.08
N PRO A 160 -0.45 11.91 -13.91
CA PRO A 160 0.82 12.55 -13.63
C PRO A 160 1.94 12.01 -14.53
N LYS A 161 2.97 12.81 -14.70
CA LYS A 161 4.23 12.38 -15.31
C LYS A 161 5.05 11.60 -14.29
N ILE A 162 5.58 10.47 -14.70
CA ILE A 162 6.46 9.62 -13.89
C ILE A 162 7.87 9.70 -14.47
N GLU A 163 8.84 10.00 -13.62
CA GLU A 163 10.27 10.05 -13.95
C GLU A 163 11.02 9.14 -12.99
N ILE A 164 11.66 8.09 -13.52
CA ILE A 164 12.51 7.20 -12.73
C ILE A 164 13.88 7.83 -12.54
N ILE A 165 14.25 8.09 -11.30
CA ILE A 165 15.54 8.67 -10.91
C ILE A 165 16.57 7.54 -10.72
N SER A 166 16.16 6.45 -10.03
CA SER A 166 16.99 5.26 -9.87
C SER A 166 16.12 4.00 -9.69
N SER A 167 16.56 2.86 -10.20
CA SER A 167 15.86 1.58 -10.07
C SER A 167 16.86 0.43 -10.11
N GLU A 168 17.31 -0.02 -8.93
CA GLU A 168 18.29 -1.09 -8.83
C GLU A 168 17.66 -2.49 -8.66
N LEU A 169 16.52 -2.61 -7.95
CA LEU A 169 15.99 -3.89 -7.53
C LEU A 169 14.47 -4.08 -7.61
N SER A 170 13.66 -3.07 -7.96
CA SER A 170 12.20 -3.21 -7.85
C SER A 170 11.63 -4.06 -8.98
N GLU A 171 11.26 -5.31 -8.68
CA GLU A 171 10.41 -6.16 -9.54
C GLU A 171 8.92 -5.90 -9.33
N ARG A 172 8.56 -5.15 -8.27
CA ARG A 172 7.17 -4.84 -7.91
C ARG A 172 6.68 -3.57 -8.57
N PHE A 173 5.37 -3.52 -8.77
CA PHE A 173 4.70 -2.32 -9.22
C PHE A 173 4.55 -1.32 -8.08
N THR A 174 4.49 -0.05 -8.44
CA THR A 174 4.30 1.05 -7.50
C THR A 174 2.92 1.66 -7.71
N PHE A 175 2.07 1.56 -6.70
CA PHE A 175 0.81 2.29 -6.61
C PHE A 175 1.07 3.70 -6.11
N VAL A 176 0.36 4.69 -6.65
CA VAL A 176 0.33 6.07 -6.15
C VAL A 176 -1.10 6.58 -6.17
N GLU A 177 -1.52 7.12 -5.04
CA GLU A 177 -2.76 7.85 -4.90
C GLU A 177 -2.53 9.31 -5.30
N HIS A 178 -2.79 9.62 -6.58
CA HIS A 178 -2.62 10.97 -7.14
C HIS A 178 -3.90 11.78 -7.00
N HIS A 179 -3.79 13.02 -6.50
CA HIS A 179 -4.91 13.93 -6.30
C HIS A 179 -4.76 15.20 -7.11
N LYS A 180 -5.84 15.60 -7.75
CA LYS A 180 -6.02 16.89 -8.39
C LYS A 180 -6.73 17.85 -7.45
N PHE A 181 -5.96 18.64 -6.71
CA PHE A 181 -6.45 19.71 -5.83
C PHE A 181 -7.79 19.39 -5.11
N PHE A 182 -7.83 18.28 -4.36
CA PHE A 182 -9.00 17.83 -3.59
C PHE A 182 -10.30 17.65 -4.40
N THR A 183 -10.24 17.71 -5.73
CA THR A 183 -11.43 17.57 -6.59
C THR A 183 -11.58 16.18 -7.17
N LYS A 184 -10.47 15.47 -7.37
CA LYS A 184 -10.46 14.16 -8.00
C LYS A 184 -9.22 13.38 -7.61
N ALA A 185 -9.41 12.15 -7.19
CA ALA A 185 -8.31 11.20 -7.04
C ALA A 185 -8.17 10.34 -8.30
N ILE A 186 -6.95 10.05 -8.70
CA ILE A 186 -6.60 9.20 -9.83
C ILE A 186 -5.56 8.20 -9.34
N PRO A 187 -5.99 7.04 -8.81
CA PRO A 187 -5.05 6.01 -8.42
C PRO A 187 -4.38 5.43 -9.65
N ILE A 188 -3.08 5.34 -9.62
CA ILE A 188 -2.25 4.80 -10.69
C ILE A 188 -1.32 3.73 -10.19
N ILE A 189 -0.95 2.80 -11.07
CA ILE A 189 0.11 1.84 -10.83
C ILE A 189 1.07 1.90 -12.02
N PHE A 190 2.35 1.98 -11.73
CA PHE A 190 3.39 1.99 -12.75
C PHE A 190 4.50 0.98 -12.42
N ASP A 191 5.23 0.59 -13.45
CA ASP A 191 6.37 -0.31 -13.33
C ASP A 191 7.68 0.43 -13.05
N ARG A 192 8.76 -0.31 -12.85
CA ARG A 192 10.10 0.23 -12.58
C ARG A 192 10.69 1.10 -13.70
N TYR A 193 10.07 1.12 -14.86
CA TYR A 193 10.44 1.99 -15.99
C TYR A 193 9.61 3.26 -16.07
N GLY A 194 8.61 3.41 -15.18
CA GLY A 194 7.68 4.54 -15.16
C GLY A 194 6.51 4.41 -16.14
N GLU A 195 6.32 3.22 -16.74
CA GLU A 195 5.17 2.97 -17.59
C GLU A 195 3.93 2.70 -16.75
N VAL A 196 2.83 3.45 -17.00
CA VAL A 196 1.55 3.22 -16.32
C VAL A 196 0.98 1.88 -16.79
N ARG A 197 0.71 1.01 -15.82
CA ARG A 197 0.24 -0.36 -16.03
C ARG A 197 -1.20 -0.56 -15.56
N TRP A 198 -1.72 0.37 -14.81
CA TRP A 198 -3.09 0.37 -14.31
C TRP A 198 -3.47 1.76 -13.82
N TYR A 199 -4.75 2.14 -13.94
CA TYR A 199 -5.35 3.32 -13.32
C TYR A 199 -6.87 3.21 -13.31
N PHE A 200 -7.53 3.93 -12.39
CA PHE A 200 -8.97 4.15 -12.48
C PHE A 200 -9.28 5.48 -13.16
N LYS A 201 -10.20 5.39 -14.13
CA LYS A 201 -10.87 6.55 -14.69
C LYS A 201 -12.14 6.81 -13.88
N LEU A 202 -12.01 7.54 -12.80
CA LEU A 202 -13.15 7.92 -11.98
C LEU A 202 -13.89 9.12 -12.61
N GLU A 203 -15.19 9.22 -12.39
CA GLU A 203 -15.96 10.35 -12.89
C GLU A 203 -15.59 11.65 -12.15
N GLU A 204 -15.77 12.81 -12.80
CA GLU A 204 -15.57 14.10 -12.15
C GLU A 204 -16.62 14.30 -11.05
N ASN A 205 -16.20 14.84 -9.90
CA ASN A 205 -17.02 15.13 -8.72
C ASN A 205 -17.45 13.94 -7.84
N VAL A 206 -16.94 12.75 -8.05
CA VAL A 206 -16.96 11.74 -6.99
C VAL A 206 -15.76 12.02 -6.11
N GLY A 207 -16.01 12.57 -4.93
CA GLY A 207 -14.95 12.83 -3.95
C GLY A 207 -14.45 11.51 -3.40
N GLU A 208 -13.55 10.88 -4.11
CA GLU A 208 -13.01 9.57 -3.75
C GLU A 208 -11.70 9.75 -3.01
N PHE A 209 -11.73 9.43 -1.74
CA PHE A 209 -10.59 9.51 -0.83
C PHE A 209 -10.99 8.88 0.51
N PRO A 210 -10.22 8.01 1.11
CA PRO A 210 -8.92 7.46 0.72
C PRO A 210 -9.00 6.19 -0.13
N PHE A 211 -7.84 5.79 -0.71
CA PHE A 211 -7.65 4.45 -1.27
C PHE A 211 -6.87 3.57 -0.31
N PHE A 212 -7.25 2.30 -0.22
CA PHE A 212 -6.53 1.31 0.56
C PHE A 212 -6.46 -0.02 -0.21
N ILE A 213 -5.26 -0.53 -0.39
CA ILE A 213 -5.05 -1.84 -1.02
C ILE A 213 -5.15 -2.91 0.07
N LYS A 214 -6.24 -3.70 0.03
CA LYS A 214 -6.53 -4.68 1.06
C LYS A 214 -5.82 -6.02 0.85
N GLY A 215 -5.35 -6.27 -0.36
CA GLY A 215 -4.69 -7.52 -0.72
C GLY A 215 -4.87 -7.87 -2.19
N PRO A 216 -4.64 -9.14 -2.58
CA PRO A 216 -4.76 -9.51 -3.96
C PRO A 216 -6.18 -9.26 -4.47
N ASN A 217 -6.28 -8.55 -5.58
CA ASN A 217 -7.52 -8.24 -6.27
C ASN A 217 -8.57 -7.43 -5.49
N GLU A 218 -8.19 -6.67 -4.46
CA GLU A 218 -9.15 -5.83 -3.72
C GLU A 218 -8.55 -4.45 -3.36
N ILE A 219 -9.25 -3.39 -3.74
CA ILE A 219 -8.97 -2.02 -3.35
C ILE A 219 -10.22 -1.42 -2.69
N ILE A 220 -10.05 -0.80 -1.53
CA ILE A 220 -11.11 -0.05 -0.85
C ILE A 220 -10.99 1.40 -1.26
N VAL A 221 -12.12 2.00 -1.61
CA VAL A 221 -12.23 3.39 -2.07
C VAL A 221 -13.19 4.12 -1.14
N GLY A 222 -12.69 5.08 -0.39
CA GLY A 222 -13.50 5.96 0.44
C GLY A 222 -14.29 6.96 -0.41
N ASN A 223 -15.34 7.51 0.16
CA ASN A 223 -16.10 8.60 -0.45
C ASN A 223 -16.28 9.72 0.59
N ASN A 224 -15.70 10.87 0.32
CA ASN A 224 -15.79 12.03 1.22
C ASN A 224 -16.99 12.95 0.90
N ASN A 225 -17.86 12.57 -0.04
CA ASN A 225 -19.07 13.33 -0.43
C ASN A 225 -20.35 12.55 -0.15
N ALA A 226 -20.27 11.31 0.31
CA ALA A 226 -21.42 10.48 0.62
C ALA A 226 -21.09 9.49 1.76
N PRO A 227 -22.09 9.08 2.55
CA PRO A 227 -21.90 8.18 3.69
C PRO A 227 -21.73 6.72 3.25
N VAL A 228 -20.70 6.46 2.43
CA VAL A 228 -20.44 5.14 1.84
C VAL A 228 -18.98 5.00 1.46
N TYR A 229 -18.46 3.79 1.51
CA TYR A 229 -17.21 3.42 0.84
C TYR A 229 -17.37 2.11 0.06
N TYR A 230 -16.49 1.88 -0.90
CA TYR A 230 -16.63 0.82 -1.88
C TYR A 230 -15.44 -0.14 -1.84
N HIS A 231 -15.71 -1.42 -2.08
CA HIS A 231 -14.69 -2.38 -2.44
C HIS A 231 -14.72 -2.62 -3.95
N HIS A 232 -13.59 -2.50 -4.60
CA HIS A 232 -13.42 -2.78 -6.01
C HIS A 232 -12.40 -3.91 -6.19
N ASN A 233 -12.56 -4.68 -7.27
CA ASN A 233 -11.47 -5.51 -7.78
C ASN A 233 -10.58 -4.68 -8.73
N TRP A 234 -9.43 -5.23 -9.13
CA TRP A 234 -8.52 -4.54 -10.05
C TRP A 234 -9.10 -4.32 -11.46
N LEU A 235 -10.16 -5.05 -11.83
CA LEU A 235 -10.91 -4.76 -13.06
C LEU A 235 -11.80 -3.51 -12.96
N GLY A 236 -11.94 -2.93 -11.76
CA GLY A 236 -12.77 -1.76 -11.47
C GLY A 236 -14.23 -2.09 -11.18
N GLU A 237 -14.58 -3.37 -11.05
CA GLU A 237 -15.94 -3.79 -10.67
C GLU A 237 -16.15 -3.55 -9.18
N ILE A 238 -17.26 -2.91 -8.79
CA ILE A 238 -17.67 -2.81 -7.38
C ILE A 238 -18.07 -4.21 -6.91
N THR A 239 -17.34 -4.73 -5.94
CA THR A 239 -17.60 -6.04 -5.33
C THR A 239 -18.46 -5.92 -4.09
N ARG A 240 -18.40 -4.77 -3.41
CA ARG A 240 -19.18 -4.46 -2.21
C ARG A 240 -19.34 -2.95 -2.05
N GLU A 241 -20.49 -2.56 -1.53
CA GLU A 241 -20.83 -1.21 -1.11
C GLU A 241 -21.12 -1.24 0.38
N ILE A 242 -20.44 -0.40 1.17
CA ILE A 242 -20.53 -0.36 2.62
C ILE A 242 -21.09 1.00 3.04
N PRO A 243 -22.37 1.08 3.42
CA PRO A 243 -22.98 2.32 3.93
C PRO A 243 -22.42 2.67 5.31
N LEU A 244 -22.30 3.95 5.60
CA LEU A 244 -22.08 4.47 6.94
C LEU A 244 -23.43 4.58 7.69
N VAL A 245 -23.34 4.74 9.02
CA VAL A 245 -24.51 4.63 9.89
C VAL A 245 -25.42 5.84 9.83
N GLU A 246 -24.85 7.03 9.60
CA GLU A 246 -25.55 8.31 9.56
C GLU A 246 -25.29 9.04 8.25
N ASP A 247 -26.27 9.79 7.77
CA ASP A 247 -26.25 10.45 6.46
C ASP A 247 -25.25 11.62 6.37
N ASP A 248 -24.83 12.18 7.51
CA ASP A 248 -23.81 13.26 7.62
C ASP A 248 -22.38 12.74 7.78
N MET A 249 -22.22 11.41 7.85
CA MET A 249 -20.89 10.80 7.96
C MET A 249 -20.19 10.71 6.62
N THR A 250 -18.88 11.00 6.63
CA THR A 250 -18.00 10.82 5.47
C THR A 250 -16.69 10.19 5.90
N VAL A 251 -16.11 9.39 5.01
CA VAL A 251 -14.80 8.78 5.23
C VAL A 251 -13.70 9.76 4.85
N HIS A 252 -12.68 9.86 5.70
CA HIS A 252 -11.48 10.64 5.37
C HIS A 252 -10.19 9.87 5.68
N HIS A 253 -9.10 10.21 5.01
CA HIS A 253 -7.72 9.81 5.22
C HIS A 253 -7.41 8.32 5.36
N SER A 254 -8.19 7.49 6.07
CA SER A 254 -7.77 6.12 6.36
C SER A 254 -8.93 5.14 6.53
N ILE A 255 -8.82 4.01 5.83
CA ILE A 255 -9.57 2.78 6.06
C ILE A 255 -8.53 1.67 6.18
N THR A 256 -8.44 0.99 7.33
CA THR A 256 -7.48 -0.10 7.54
C THR A 256 -8.21 -1.37 7.98
N PRO A 257 -7.81 -2.57 7.50
CA PRO A 257 -8.49 -3.79 7.89
C PRO A 257 -8.27 -4.12 9.36
N HIS A 258 -9.31 -4.65 10.00
CA HIS A 258 -9.18 -5.30 11.30
C HIS A 258 -8.94 -6.79 11.08
N PRO A 259 -8.00 -7.45 11.80
CA PRO A 259 -7.61 -8.84 11.52
C PRO A 259 -8.74 -9.85 11.70
N ASP A 260 -9.71 -9.59 12.59
CA ASP A 260 -10.82 -10.53 12.82
C ASP A 260 -11.95 -10.30 11.81
N ARG A 261 -12.37 -9.06 11.60
CA ARG A 261 -13.44 -8.67 10.66
C ARG A 261 -13.54 -7.17 10.47
N GLY A 262 -14.01 -6.75 9.29
CA GLY A 262 -14.34 -5.36 9.00
C GLY A 262 -13.12 -4.44 8.94
N ASN A 263 -13.34 -3.15 9.18
CA ASN A 263 -12.32 -2.12 9.00
C ASN A 263 -12.33 -1.10 10.14
N ILE A 264 -11.14 -0.55 10.45
CA ILE A 264 -10.99 0.68 11.23
C ILE A 264 -11.05 1.85 10.26
N VAL A 265 -11.96 2.77 10.47
CA VAL A 265 -12.27 3.87 9.55
C VAL A 265 -12.20 5.19 10.27
N LEU A 266 -11.54 6.17 9.67
CA LEU A 266 -11.62 7.56 10.10
C LEU A 266 -12.85 8.21 9.46
N ILE A 267 -13.66 8.86 10.29
CA ILE A 267 -14.94 9.44 9.89
C ILE A 267 -15.01 10.89 10.35
N ASP A 268 -15.58 11.74 9.50
CA ASP A 268 -16.04 13.07 9.85
C ASP A 268 -17.58 13.10 9.88
N ASN A 269 -18.14 13.97 10.70
CA ASN A 269 -19.53 14.37 10.66
C ASN A 269 -19.65 15.88 10.89
N ASP A 270 -20.87 16.43 10.89
CA ASP A 270 -21.11 17.87 11.05
C ASP A 270 -20.59 18.45 12.38
N ALA A 271 -20.49 17.63 13.43
CA ALA A 271 -20.07 18.04 14.76
C ALA A 271 -18.58 17.82 15.04
N ASP A 272 -18.02 16.72 14.54
CA ASP A 272 -16.68 16.24 14.87
C ASP A 272 -15.86 15.97 13.59
N ILE A 273 -14.93 16.86 13.29
CA ILE A 273 -14.02 16.75 12.15
C ILE A 273 -12.64 16.28 12.63
N GLY A 274 -12.08 15.28 11.95
CA GLY A 274 -10.71 14.81 12.20
C GLY A 274 -10.49 14.12 13.56
N SER A 275 -11.56 13.66 14.24
CA SER A 275 -11.47 13.12 15.60
C SER A 275 -12.24 11.81 15.84
N LEU A 276 -13.03 11.34 14.88
CA LEU A 276 -13.84 10.13 15.02
C LEU A 276 -13.14 8.91 14.40
N ILE A 277 -13.18 7.79 15.13
CA ILE A 277 -12.64 6.50 14.70
C ILE A 277 -13.74 5.46 14.91
N TYR A 278 -14.00 4.68 13.87
CA TYR A 278 -14.98 3.61 13.92
C TYR A 278 -14.36 2.27 13.57
N HIS A 279 -14.76 1.22 14.25
CA HIS A 279 -14.62 -0.15 13.80
C HIS A 279 -15.97 -0.58 13.24
N LEU A 280 -16.03 -0.75 11.92
CA LEU A 280 -17.22 -1.19 11.20
C LEU A 280 -17.05 -2.64 10.76
N ASP A 281 -18.13 -3.42 10.79
CA ASP A 281 -18.13 -4.75 10.20
C ASP A 281 -18.23 -4.71 8.67
N GLU A 282 -18.32 -5.87 8.04
CA GLU A 282 -18.37 -6.01 6.58
C GLU A 282 -19.65 -5.44 5.94
N ASN A 283 -20.65 -5.06 6.74
CA ASN A 283 -21.91 -4.48 6.29
C ASN A 283 -22.06 -3.01 6.70
N GLY A 284 -21.03 -2.42 7.32
CA GLY A 284 -21.04 -1.05 7.81
C GLY A 284 -21.66 -0.88 9.21
N ALA A 285 -22.04 -1.97 9.89
CA ALA A 285 -22.54 -1.87 11.25
C ALA A 285 -21.39 -1.55 12.23
N VAL A 286 -21.67 -0.63 13.16
CA VAL A 286 -20.69 -0.21 14.18
C VAL A 286 -20.45 -1.33 15.18
N ILE A 287 -19.23 -1.83 15.22
CA ILE A 287 -18.75 -2.73 16.27
C ILE A 287 -18.31 -1.90 17.47
N LYS A 288 -17.58 -0.81 17.20
CA LYS A 288 -17.06 0.10 18.21
C LYS A 288 -16.72 1.46 17.62
N SER A 289 -16.73 2.50 18.46
CA SER A 289 -16.30 3.86 18.09
C SER A 289 -15.51 4.52 19.21
N TRP A 290 -14.68 5.48 18.81
CA TRP A 290 -13.91 6.34 19.71
C TRP A 290 -14.02 7.78 19.20
N ASN A 291 -14.42 8.69 20.11
CA ASN A 291 -14.38 10.12 19.87
C ASN A 291 -13.19 10.70 20.65
N LEU A 292 -12.17 11.18 19.94
CA LEU A 292 -10.96 11.73 20.56
C LEU A 292 -11.27 13.03 21.33
N ASN A 293 -12.29 13.79 20.92
CA ASN A 293 -12.74 14.96 21.67
C ASN A 293 -13.20 14.56 23.07
N GLU A 294 -14.03 13.52 23.20
CA GLU A 294 -14.51 13.02 24.48
C GLU A 294 -13.39 12.39 25.31
N ILE A 295 -12.56 11.54 24.69
CA ILE A 295 -11.44 10.86 25.37
C ILE A 295 -10.49 11.89 25.97
N LEU A 296 -10.11 12.93 25.24
CA LEU A 296 -9.13 13.91 25.70
C LEU A 296 -9.69 14.88 26.74
N LEU A 297 -10.99 15.12 26.80
CA LEU A 297 -11.60 15.90 27.86
C LEU A 297 -11.33 15.33 29.25
N ASP A 298 -11.16 14.01 29.39
CA ASP A 298 -10.81 13.38 30.67
C ASP A 298 -9.39 13.72 31.15
N TYR A 299 -8.52 14.16 30.24
CA TYR A 299 -7.11 14.50 30.52
C TYR A 299 -6.86 16.00 30.64
N LEU A 300 -7.81 16.83 30.19
CA LEU A 300 -7.69 18.29 30.20
C LEU A 300 -8.34 18.88 31.45
N PRO A 301 -7.81 19.98 32.02
CA PRO A 301 -8.50 20.72 33.06
C PRO A 301 -9.78 21.30 32.52
N LYS A 302 -10.91 21.17 33.25
CA LYS A 302 -12.22 21.64 32.84
C LYS A 302 -12.34 23.15 32.56
N GLU A 303 -11.34 23.93 32.97
CA GLU A 303 -11.34 25.41 32.91
C GLU A 303 -10.39 25.99 31.89
N GLN A 304 -9.68 25.15 31.18
CA GLN A 304 -8.67 25.62 30.18
C GLN A 304 -9.13 25.27 28.78
N ASP A 305 -9.55 26.21 28.16
CA ASP A 305 -9.71 26.48 26.81
C ASP A 305 -8.53 26.16 26.00
N MET A 306 -8.28 25.02 25.55
CA MET A 306 -7.65 24.82 25.04
C MET A 306 -6.94 24.28 24.10
N MET A 307 -6.98 23.15 23.80
CA MET A 307 -6.44 22.44 22.68
C MET A 307 -7.45 22.31 21.54
N ILE A 308 -8.69 22.65 21.78
CA ILE A 308 -9.85 22.44 20.89
C ILE A 308 -10.52 23.75 20.49
N PRO A 309 -9.81 24.69 19.88
CA PRO A 309 -10.48 25.91 19.40
C PRO A 309 -10.89 25.80 17.94
N ALA A 310 -10.45 24.80 17.22
CA ALA A 310 -10.76 24.58 15.82
C ALA A 310 -11.52 23.27 15.62
N THR A 311 -12.39 23.23 14.66
CA THR A 311 -13.18 22.04 14.32
C THR A 311 -12.33 20.84 13.94
N ASP A 312 -11.13 21.05 13.40
CA ASP A 312 -10.19 20.01 12.95
C ASP A 312 -8.86 20.06 13.73
N TRP A 313 -8.93 20.13 15.06
CA TRP A 313 -7.78 20.36 15.93
C TRP A 313 -6.79 19.18 16.01
N PHE A 314 -7.25 17.95 15.90
CA PHE A 314 -6.41 16.75 15.93
C PHE A 314 -5.94 16.38 14.52
N HIS A 315 -6.82 16.46 13.55
CA HIS A 315 -6.59 16.10 12.17
C HIS A 315 -6.06 14.68 12.03
N SER A 316 -6.89 13.70 12.42
CA SER A 316 -6.52 12.30 12.30
C SER A 316 -6.27 11.94 10.84
N ASN A 317 -5.13 11.32 10.55
CA ASN A 317 -4.73 10.99 9.20
C ASN A 317 -4.44 9.50 8.99
N TYR A 318 -4.41 8.72 10.08
CA TYR A 318 -4.27 7.27 10.04
C TYR A 318 -4.73 6.65 11.34
N ALA A 319 -5.40 5.48 11.24
CA ALA A 319 -5.73 4.66 12.39
C ALA A 319 -5.55 3.18 12.03
N VAL A 320 -4.93 2.42 12.93
CA VAL A 320 -4.67 0.98 12.71
C VAL A 320 -4.82 0.20 14.00
N TYR A 321 -5.36 -1.02 13.90
CA TYR A 321 -5.46 -1.94 15.03
C TYR A 321 -4.12 -2.66 15.26
N ASP A 322 -3.63 -2.62 16.50
CA ASP A 322 -2.47 -3.40 16.94
C ASP A 322 -2.94 -4.66 17.66
N GLN A 323 -2.86 -5.79 16.97
CA GLN A 323 -3.28 -7.10 17.48
C GLN A 323 -2.42 -7.57 18.67
N SER A 324 -1.18 -7.11 18.79
CA SER A 324 -0.23 -7.58 19.80
C SER A 324 -0.70 -7.30 21.23
N ASP A 325 -1.43 -6.19 21.44
CA ASP A 325 -1.93 -5.78 22.76
C ASP A 325 -3.35 -5.22 22.75
N LYS A 326 -4.11 -5.49 21.67
CA LYS A 326 -5.50 -5.08 21.45
C LYS A 326 -5.68 -3.57 21.66
N SER A 327 -5.04 -2.80 20.82
CA SER A 327 -5.07 -1.35 20.87
C SER A 327 -5.28 -0.74 19.48
N ILE A 328 -5.60 0.56 19.45
CA ILE A 328 -5.64 1.38 18.25
C ILE A 328 -4.47 2.37 18.30
N ILE A 329 -3.70 2.43 17.23
CA ILE A 329 -2.70 3.48 17.02
C ILE A 329 -3.32 4.51 16.09
N VAL A 330 -3.39 5.75 16.53
CA VAL A 330 -3.98 6.87 15.78
C VAL A 330 -2.95 7.96 15.60
N SER A 331 -2.79 8.43 14.38
CA SER A 331 -1.91 9.57 14.06
C SER A 331 -2.74 10.82 13.80
N GLY A 332 -2.44 11.89 14.53
CA GLY A 332 -2.99 13.23 14.32
C GLY A 332 -1.90 14.21 13.91
N ARG A 333 -2.14 14.90 12.78
CA ARG A 333 -1.16 15.83 12.22
C ARG A 333 -0.92 17.07 13.09
N SER A 334 -1.99 17.62 13.65
CA SER A 334 -1.97 19.00 14.12
C SER A 334 -1.50 19.17 15.56
N SER A 335 -2.06 18.49 16.55
CA SER A 335 -1.80 18.86 17.95
C SER A 335 -0.92 17.92 18.75
N ILE A 336 -1.23 16.64 18.83
CA ILE A 336 -0.59 15.74 19.81
C ILE A 336 0.48 14.85 19.18
N GLY A 337 0.22 14.35 17.98
CA GLY A 337 1.07 13.36 17.34
C GLY A 337 0.40 11.98 17.26
N VAL A 338 1.11 10.91 17.60
CA VAL A 338 0.57 9.55 17.58
C VAL A 338 0.11 9.17 18.98
N ILE A 339 -1.12 8.68 19.09
CA ILE A 339 -1.73 8.21 20.35
C ILE A 339 -1.98 6.71 20.22
N LYS A 340 -1.67 5.95 21.26
CA LYS A 340 -2.09 4.56 21.37
C LYS A 340 -3.20 4.43 22.39
N LEU A 341 -4.35 3.89 21.97
CA LEU A 341 -5.55 3.68 22.79
C LEU A 341 -5.76 2.20 23.07
N ASP A 342 -6.17 1.85 24.28
CA ASP A 342 -6.73 0.53 24.54
C ASP A 342 -8.03 0.35 23.74
N TYR A 343 -8.12 -0.72 22.98
CA TYR A 343 -9.27 -0.98 22.09
C TYR A 343 -10.60 -1.06 22.86
N ASN A 344 -10.63 -1.66 24.06
CA ASN A 344 -11.87 -1.89 24.78
C ASN A 344 -12.34 -0.67 25.55
N THR A 345 -11.41 0.05 26.17
CA THR A 345 -11.71 1.13 27.12
C THR A 345 -11.54 2.54 26.56
N GLY A 346 -10.79 2.70 25.45
CA GLY A 346 -10.41 4.02 24.93
C GLY A 346 -9.35 4.75 25.78
N VAL A 347 -8.82 4.11 26.82
CA VAL A 347 -7.79 4.72 27.67
C VAL A 347 -6.49 4.88 26.89
N ILE A 348 -5.87 6.05 26.97
CA ILE A 348 -4.58 6.33 26.34
C ILE A 348 -3.49 5.53 27.05
N LYS A 349 -2.75 4.70 26.28
CA LYS A 349 -1.61 3.91 26.78
C LYS A 349 -0.31 4.70 26.75
N TRP A 350 -0.06 5.42 25.65
CA TRP A 350 1.09 6.32 25.49
C TRP A 350 0.85 7.33 24.36
N ILE A 351 1.69 8.35 24.34
CA ILE A 351 1.71 9.43 23.33
C ILE A 351 3.12 9.60 22.79
N LEU A 352 3.26 9.52 21.45
CA LEU A 352 4.48 9.85 20.70
C LEU A 352 4.26 11.15 19.95
N GLY A 353 4.79 12.25 20.45
CA GLY A 353 4.61 13.57 19.85
C GLY A 353 5.61 14.59 20.39
N ASP A 354 5.75 15.71 19.70
CA ASP A 354 6.70 16.77 20.03
C ASP A 354 6.36 17.42 21.40
N HIS A 355 7.34 17.41 22.31
CA HIS A 355 7.20 17.96 23.66
C HIS A 355 7.19 19.49 23.71
N ASP A 356 7.56 20.17 22.63
CA ASP A 356 7.47 21.64 22.52
C ASP A 356 6.04 22.12 22.21
N LYS A 357 5.14 21.19 21.86
CA LYS A 357 3.75 21.51 21.60
C LYS A 357 2.93 21.72 22.88
N LYS A 358 1.80 22.44 22.74
CA LYS A 358 0.93 22.86 23.85
C LYS A 358 0.43 21.70 24.71
N TRP A 359 0.12 20.54 24.11
CA TRP A 359 -0.39 19.36 24.80
C TRP A 359 0.53 18.87 25.94
N TYR A 360 1.84 18.99 25.77
CA TYR A 360 2.85 18.53 26.75
C TYR A 360 2.84 19.36 28.07
N LYS A 361 2.17 20.50 28.09
CA LYS A 361 1.99 21.32 29.31
C LYS A 361 0.93 20.77 30.26
N TYR A 362 0.08 19.84 29.78
CA TYR A 362 -0.97 19.23 30.61
C TYR A 362 -0.44 18.01 31.36
N PRO A 363 -0.38 18.03 32.71
CA PRO A 363 0.31 17.00 33.49
C PRO A 363 -0.20 15.57 33.24
N ARG A 364 -1.50 15.40 32.99
CA ARG A 364 -2.09 14.07 32.75
C ARG A 364 -1.71 13.50 31.37
N LEU A 365 -1.56 14.34 30.34
CA LEU A 365 -1.04 13.95 29.04
C LEU A 365 0.48 13.76 29.07
N GLN A 366 1.20 14.68 29.74
CA GLN A 366 2.64 14.60 29.94
C GLN A 366 3.05 13.27 30.60
N ALA A 367 2.24 12.79 31.57
CA ALA A 367 2.50 11.52 32.24
C ALA A 367 2.42 10.28 31.34
N LEU A 368 1.80 10.42 30.14
CA LEU A 368 1.67 9.38 29.11
C LEU A 368 2.64 9.56 27.94
N ALA A 369 3.39 10.66 27.95
CA ALA A 369 4.34 10.96 26.88
C ALA A 369 5.53 10.00 26.88
N LEU A 370 5.87 9.49 25.72
CA LEU A 370 7.12 8.73 25.52
C LEU A 370 8.33 9.66 25.65
N LYS A 371 9.30 9.26 26.47
CA LYS A 371 10.52 10.02 26.72
C LYS A 371 11.58 9.65 25.68
N PRO A 372 12.07 10.61 24.89
CA PRO A 372 13.09 10.31 23.90
C PRO A 372 14.44 9.99 24.56
N SER A 373 15.11 8.94 24.08
CA SER A 373 16.50 8.67 24.39
C SER A 373 17.42 9.73 23.78
N PRO A 374 18.65 9.91 24.27
CA PRO A 374 19.58 10.88 23.70
C PRO A 374 19.78 10.67 22.19
N GLY A 375 19.58 11.72 21.41
CA GLY A 375 19.69 11.70 19.96
C GLY A 375 18.39 11.35 19.21
N THR A 376 17.33 10.98 19.90
CA THR A 376 16.01 10.75 19.33
C THR A 376 15.30 12.08 19.07
N GLU A 377 14.88 12.31 17.82
CA GLU A 377 13.98 13.40 17.44
C GLU A 377 12.54 12.87 17.38
N LEU A 378 11.63 13.50 18.11
CA LEU A 378 10.21 13.16 18.09
C LEU A 378 9.54 13.59 16.79
N PRO A 379 8.49 12.90 16.33
CA PRO A 379 7.83 13.21 15.04
C PRO A 379 7.07 14.52 15.11
N LEU A 380 6.94 15.17 13.95
CA LEU A 380 6.28 16.45 13.80
C LEU A 380 5.41 16.49 12.54
N GLY A 381 4.07 16.58 12.71
CA GLY A 381 3.12 16.60 11.60
C GLY A 381 3.05 15.28 10.81
N GLN A 382 3.33 14.18 11.46
CA GLN A 382 3.54 12.85 10.88
C GLN A 382 2.29 12.23 10.27
N HIS A 383 2.51 11.23 9.39
CA HIS A 383 1.46 10.44 8.73
C HIS A 383 1.76 8.94 8.79
N CYS A 384 0.68 8.15 8.73
CA CYS A 384 0.69 6.71 8.47
C CYS A 384 1.68 5.89 9.30
N PRO A 385 1.54 5.81 10.64
CA PRO A 385 2.33 4.93 11.47
C PRO A 385 2.03 3.45 11.17
N VAL A 386 3.06 2.68 10.83
CA VAL A 386 2.99 1.26 10.51
C VAL A 386 3.74 0.46 11.57
N LYS A 387 3.08 -0.59 12.10
CA LYS A 387 3.72 -1.53 13.02
C LYS A 387 4.58 -2.52 12.24
N LEU A 388 5.86 -2.58 12.55
CA LEU A 388 6.81 -3.50 11.94
C LEU A 388 6.80 -4.88 12.61
N PRO A 389 7.28 -5.95 11.93
CA PRO A 389 7.37 -7.30 12.51
C PRO A 389 8.23 -7.38 13.78
N ASN A 390 9.25 -6.52 13.94
CA ASN A 390 10.08 -6.42 15.14
C ASN A 390 9.38 -5.71 16.32
N GLY A 391 8.17 -5.18 16.11
CA GLY A 391 7.40 -4.45 17.11
C GLY A 391 7.61 -2.94 17.11
N ASN A 392 8.51 -2.42 16.31
CA ASN A 392 8.77 -0.99 16.16
C ASN A 392 7.68 -0.29 15.35
N LEU A 393 7.69 1.04 15.36
CA LEU A 393 6.77 1.89 14.63
C LEU A 393 7.52 2.66 13.55
N LEU A 394 7.18 2.40 12.28
CA LEU A 394 7.66 3.17 11.14
C LEU A 394 6.62 4.21 10.76
N LEU A 395 7.03 5.43 10.41
CA LEU A 395 6.12 6.48 9.95
C LEU A 395 6.80 7.49 9.01
N MET A 396 5.98 8.23 8.30
CA MET A 396 6.38 9.43 7.56
C MET A 396 6.35 10.63 8.51
N ASP A 397 7.49 11.20 8.85
CA ASP A 397 7.63 12.41 9.66
C ASP A 397 7.82 13.61 8.74
N ASN A 398 6.76 14.42 8.60
CA ASN A 398 6.74 15.54 7.67
C ASN A 398 7.63 16.71 8.10
N GLY A 399 7.96 16.80 9.40
CA GLY A 399 8.77 17.91 9.92
C GLY A 399 8.03 19.24 9.99
N TRP A 400 6.71 19.25 9.80
CA TRP A 400 5.86 20.43 9.82
C TRP A 400 5.10 20.54 11.15
N ASP A 401 5.14 21.71 11.81
CA ASP A 401 4.57 21.86 13.15
C ASP A 401 3.09 22.31 13.18
N GLY A 402 2.47 22.48 12.01
CA GLY A 402 1.09 22.96 11.96
C GLY A 402 0.91 24.37 12.55
N TYR A 403 -0.27 24.61 13.10
CA TYR A 403 -0.69 25.93 13.56
C TYR A 403 -0.20 26.31 14.97
N GLU A 404 0.34 25.37 15.74
CA GLU A 404 0.49 25.58 17.20
C GLU A 404 1.77 26.33 17.62
N ARG A 405 2.85 26.23 16.85
CA ARG A 405 4.12 26.83 17.30
C ARG A 405 4.16 28.34 17.16
N ASN A 406 3.59 28.91 16.10
CA ASN A 406 3.69 30.33 15.78
C ASN A 406 2.41 31.01 15.29
N GLY A 407 1.28 30.34 15.21
CA GLY A 407 0.01 30.90 14.76
C GLY A 407 -0.01 31.33 13.28
N SER A 408 0.96 30.90 12.46
CA SER A 408 0.99 31.13 11.02
C SER A 408 0.78 29.84 10.25
N GLU A 409 -0.03 29.91 9.20
CA GLU A 409 -0.36 28.77 8.34
C GLU A 409 0.85 28.26 7.53
N ASP A 410 1.94 29.03 7.49
CA ASP A 410 3.02 28.73 6.58
C ASP A 410 4.26 28.18 7.27
N GLY A 411 4.16 27.22 8.16
CA GLY A 411 5.22 26.47 8.84
C GLY A 411 6.65 26.48 8.25
N LEU A 412 6.87 27.23 7.19
CA LEU A 412 8.14 27.46 6.52
C LEU A 412 9.04 28.45 7.24
N ILE A 413 8.50 29.36 8.06
CA ILE A 413 9.27 30.52 8.49
C ILE A 413 9.78 30.39 9.92
N ASN A 414 9.08 29.70 10.84
CA ASN A 414 9.40 29.86 12.25
C ASN A 414 9.32 28.61 13.15
N GLY A 415 9.08 27.38 12.69
CA GLY A 415 8.89 26.30 13.65
C GLY A 415 9.04 24.88 13.14
N GLY A 416 8.82 24.61 11.87
CA GLY A 416 9.01 23.30 11.27
C GLY A 416 10.49 23.00 11.00
N ARG A 417 10.81 21.71 10.92
CA ARG A 417 12.08 21.27 10.34
C ARG A 417 12.02 21.52 8.84
N GLN A 418 13.14 21.81 8.20
CA GLN A 418 13.20 21.97 6.75
C GLN A 418 13.58 20.65 6.05
N TYR A 419 13.06 19.54 6.57
CA TYR A 419 13.21 18.21 6.01
C TYR A 419 12.06 17.32 6.47
N SER A 420 11.75 16.34 5.66
CA SER A 420 10.87 15.22 6.00
C SER A 420 11.68 13.92 5.97
N ARG A 421 11.17 12.88 6.64
CA ARG A 421 11.89 11.61 6.74
C ARG A 421 10.96 10.42 6.95
N LEU A 422 11.37 9.27 6.46
CA LEU A 422 10.91 7.98 6.96
C LEU A 422 11.69 7.72 8.25
N VAL A 423 11.01 7.36 9.32
CA VAL A 423 11.65 7.15 10.63
C VAL A 423 11.06 5.94 11.33
N GLU A 424 11.94 5.11 11.92
CA GLU A 424 11.56 3.96 12.74
C GLU A 424 11.87 4.26 14.21
N TYR A 425 10.87 4.01 15.07
CA TYR A 425 10.96 4.14 16.51
C TYR A 425 10.79 2.79 17.20
N GLU A 426 11.75 2.46 18.06
CA GLU A 426 11.62 1.43 19.07
C GLU A 426 10.94 2.03 20.31
N ILE A 427 9.83 1.44 20.76
CA ILE A 427 9.02 1.96 21.85
C ILE A 427 9.02 0.94 22.99
N ASP A 428 9.44 1.39 24.18
CA ASP A 428 9.22 0.68 25.45
C ASP A 428 7.97 1.24 26.15
N PRO A 429 6.82 0.58 26.00
CA PRO A 429 5.57 1.06 26.57
C PRO A 429 5.50 0.90 28.09
N PHE A 430 6.40 0.10 28.69
CA PHE A 430 6.45 -0.12 30.14
C PHE A 430 7.15 1.04 30.85
N ASN A 431 8.30 1.47 30.32
CA ASN A 431 9.06 2.59 30.86
C ASN A 431 8.66 3.94 30.26
N LEU A 432 7.77 3.93 29.26
CA LEU A 432 7.39 5.10 28.43
C LEU A 432 8.63 5.75 27.81
N GLU A 433 9.46 4.96 27.16
CA GLU A 433 10.66 5.42 26.47
C GLU A 433 10.56 5.17 24.97
N VAL A 434 11.21 6.01 24.17
CA VAL A 434 11.29 5.87 22.73
C VAL A 434 12.71 6.13 22.24
N ASN A 435 13.14 5.28 21.31
CA ASN A 435 14.45 5.37 20.66
C ASN A 435 14.28 5.38 19.15
N GLN A 436 14.89 6.35 18.46
CA GLN A 436 14.96 6.38 17.01
C GLN A 436 16.06 5.41 16.55
N VAL A 437 15.69 4.42 15.74
CA VAL A 437 16.63 3.37 15.28
C VAL A 437 16.97 3.46 13.80
N PHE A 438 16.15 4.14 13.02
CA PHE A 438 16.39 4.38 11.59
C PHE A 438 15.83 5.74 11.18
N GLU A 439 16.46 6.36 10.19
CA GLU A 439 15.87 7.48 9.42
C GLU A 439 16.39 7.54 7.99
N PHE A 440 15.53 8.01 7.08
CA PHE A 440 15.90 8.36 5.72
C PHE A 440 15.19 9.65 5.31
N GLY A 441 15.89 10.57 4.65
CA GLY A 441 15.32 11.82 4.11
C GLY A 441 15.95 13.08 4.73
N LYS A 442 16.36 13.07 5.98
CA LYS A 442 16.93 14.24 6.68
C LYS A 442 18.11 14.87 5.94
N SER A 443 19.01 14.06 5.40
CA SER A 443 20.18 14.53 4.65
C SER A 443 19.85 15.24 3.34
N TYR A 444 18.65 15.03 2.80
CA TYR A 444 18.18 15.70 1.58
C TYR A 444 17.60 17.09 1.84
N GLY A 445 17.35 17.45 3.11
CA GLY A 445 16.85 18.78 3.48
C GLY A 445 15.57 19.13 2.72
N THR A 446 15.56 20.31 2.11
CA THR A 446 14.39 20.82 1.35
C THR A 446 14.10 20.06 0.06
N GLN A 447 15.02 19.24 -0.45
CA GLN A 447 14.81 18.46 -1.67
C GLN A 447 13.74 17.35 -1.52
N LEU A 448 13.54 16.85 -0.30
CA LEU A 448 12.49 15.90 0.03
C LEU A 448 11.54 16.45 1.12
N TYR A 449 11.51 17.76 1.32
CA TYR A 449 10.61 18.35 2.31
C TYR A 449 9.17 18.34 1.83
N SER A 450 8.33 17.54 2.48
CA SER A 450 6.91 17.37 2.22
C SER A 450 6.10 17.76 3.45
N ARG A 451 5.42 18.90 3.41
CA ARG A 451 4.74 19.49 4.57
C ARG A 451 3.57 18.68 5.10
N TYR A 452 2.93 17.88 4.24
CA TYR A 452 1.75 17.10 4.57
C TYR A 452 1.69 15.83 3.72
N GLY A 453 0.82 14.92 4.10
CA GLY A 453 0.59 13.66 3.38
C GLY A 453 1.80 12.73 3.43
N GLY A 454 1.77 11.75 2.57
CA GLY A 454 2.78 10.72 2.50
C GLY A 454 2.51 9.54 3.44
N ASN A 455 3.24 8.48 3.21
CA ASN A 455 3.20 7.29 4.03
C ASN A 455 4.54 6.57 4.01
N ALA A 456 4.67 5.62 4.92
CA ALA A 456 5.77 4.68 4.99
C ALA A 456 5.23 3.26 4.99
N GLY A 457 6.01 2.32 4.51
CA GLY A 457 5.71 0.90 4.54
C GLY A 457 6.97 0.05 4.56
N TYR A 458 6.78 -1.24 4.72
CA TYR A 458 7.86 -2.21 4.87
C TYR A 458 7.63 -3.41 3.96
N ASP A 459 8.66 -3.80 3.25
CA ASP A 459 8.71 -5.01 2.46
C ASP A 459 9.40 -6.13 3.26
N SER A 460 8.64 -7.12 3.71
CA SER A 460 9.18 -8.23 4.52
C SER A 460 10.08 -9.17 3.73
N ASP A 461 9.91 -9.26 2.42
CA ASP A 461 10.69 -10.17 1.57
C ASP A 461 12.08 -9.59 1.27
N LEU A 462 12.15 -8.28 1.05
CA LEU A 462 13.39 -7.56 0.79
C LEU A 462 14.01 -6.97 2.06
N GLY A 463 13.23 -6.83 3.13
CA GLY A 463 13.66 -6.12 4.34
C GLY A 463 13.88 -4.63 4.11
N SER A 464 13.19 -4.05 3.11
CA SER A 464 13.33 -2.64 2.73
C SER A 464 12.19 -1.78 3.29
N PHE A 465 12.46 -0.48 3.45
CA PHE A 465 11.44 0.53 3.74
C PHE A 465 11.08 1.27 2.46
N TRP A 466 9.82 1.56 2.29
CA TRP A 466 9.36 2.40 1.20
C TRP A 466 8.43 3.51 1.70
N GLY A 467 8.29 4.57 0.92
CA GLY A 467 7.37 5.65 1.25
C GLY A 467 7.29 6.70 0.16
N ILE A 468 6.42 7.69 0.38
CA ILE A 468 6.28 8.84 -0.50
C ILE A 468 6.39 10.16 0.26
N PHE A 469 7.24 11.04 -0.22
CA PHE A 469 7.26 12.45 0.12
C PHE A 469 6.25 13.16 -0.79
N CYS A 470 5.05 13.34 -0.28
CA CYS A 470 3.80 13.57 -1.02
C CYS A 470 3.77 14.88 -1.81
N ALA A 471 4.31 15.95 -1.24
CA ALA A 471 4.14 17.32 -1.73
C ALA A 471 5.42 18.13 -1.58
N VAL A 472 6.45 17.77 -2.34
CA VAL A 472 7.70 18.50 -2.40
C VAL A 472 7.55 19.67 -3.37
N ILE A 473 7.82 20.88 -2.90
CA ILE A 473 7.75 22.09 -3.73
C ILE A 473 9.07 22.23 -4.47
N ASN A 474 9.01 22.19 -5.80
CA ASN A 474 10.17 22.43 -6.64
C ASN A 474 10.45 23.95 -6.78
N PRO A 475 11.55 24.48 -6.20
CA PRO A 475 11.85 25.91 -6.22
C PRO A 475 12.36 26.42 -7.57
N THR A 476 12.65 25.55 -8.54
CA THR A 476 13.24 25.96 -9.83
C THR A 476 12.25 26.66 -10.76
N THR A 477 10.97 26.64 -10.42
CA THR A 477 9.90 27.35 -11.17
C THR A 477 9.38 28.51 -10.33
N GLN A 478 10.17 29.60 -10.23
CA GLN A 478 9.81 30.76 -9.38
C GLN A 478 8.45 31.41 -9.71
N ASP A 479 7.99 31.29 -10.95
CA ASP A 479 6.73 31.92 -11.40
C ASP A 479 5.52 30.95 -11.30
N ASN A 480 5.75 29.64 -11.13
CA ASN A 480 4.69 28.65 -10.97
C ASN A 480 5.27 27.38 -10.30
N PRO A 481 5.35 27.32 -8.96
CA PRO A 481 5.94 26.18 -8.28
C PRO A 481 5.13 24.92 -8.57
N THR A 482 5.79 23.87 -9.06
CA THR A 482 5.19 22.54 -9.22
C THR A 482 5.32 21.76 -7.93
N ILE A 483 4.27 21.00 -7.58
CA ILE A 483 4.30 20.04 -6.49
C ILE A 483 4.69 18.67 -7.07
N GLU A 484 5.68 18.05 -6.46
CA GLU A 484 6.21 16.74 -6.87
C GLU A 484 6.06 15.75 -5.73
N GLY A 485 5.65 14.52 -6.03
CA GLY A 485 5.74 13.39 -5.11
C GLY A 485 7.01 12.59 -5.40
N HIS A 486 7.76 12.24 -4.36
CA HIS A 486 8.94 11.40 -4.49
C HIS A 486 8.68 10.06 -3.80
N VAL A 487 8.50 9.01 -4.60
CA VAL A 487 8.43 7.63 -4.11
C VAL A 487 9.84 7.10 -3.93
N VAL A 488 10.14 6.60 -2.76
CA VAL A 488 11.44 6.01 -2.46
C VAL A 488 11.29 4.60 -1.88
N GLU A 489 12.24 3.74 -2.17
CA GLU A 489 12.48 2.48 -1.47
C GLU A 489 13.94 2.43 -1.07
N VAL A 490 14.21 2.09 0.19
CA VAL A 490 15.55 2.11 0.76
C VAL A 490 15.80 0.83 1.58
N ASP A 491 17.03 0.37 1.60
CA ASP A 491 17.41 -0.71 2.50
C ASP A 491 17.55 -0.23 3.96
N GLN A 492 17.81 -1.14 4.87
CA GLN A 492 18.00 -0.82 6.30
C GLN A 492 19.25 0.02 6.59
N SER A 493 20.15 0.19 5.63
CA SER A 493 21.30 1.11 5.72
C SER A 493 20.98 2.52 5.25
N GLY A 494 19.80 2.73 4.63
CA GLY A 494 19.41 3.97 4.00
C GLY A 494 19.90 4.12 2.54
N SER A 495 20.40 3.05 1.91
CA SER A 495 20.76 3.05 0.50
C SER A 495 19.50 2.99 -0.36
N VAL A 496 19.42 3.87 -1.38
CA VAL A 496 18.26 3.97 -2.26
C VAL A 496 18.24 2.81 -3.25
N LEU A 497 17.20 1.99 -3.18
CA LEU A 497 16.92 0.87 -4.09
C LEU A 497 16.04 1.29 -5.26
N PHE A 498 15.11 2.21 -5.01
CA PHE A 498 14.21 2.76 -6.01
C PHE A 498 13.88 4.21 -5.68
N HIS A 499 13.83 5.07 -6.71
CA HIS A 499 13.38 6.45 -6.57
C HIS A 499 12.66 6.88 -7.85
N ALA A 500 11.41 7.25 -7.70
CA ALA A 500 10.59 7.82 -8.77
C ALA A 500 10.03 9.18 -8.35
N LYS A 501 9.96 10.10 -9.31
CA LYS A 501 9.28 11.38 -9.18
C LYS A 501 7.96 11.33 -9.92
N VAL A 502 6.88 11.72 -9.25
CA VAL A 502 5.53 11.80 -9.77
C VAL A 502 5.07 13.26 -9.73
N SER A 503 4.87 13.86 -10.89
CA SER A 503 4.57 15.28 -11.00
C SER A 503 3.44 15.56 -11.99
N SER A 504 2.70 16.63 -11.77
CA SER A 504 1.74 17.14 -12.75
C SER A 504 2.12 18.54 -13.21
N GLU A 505 1.50 18.98 -14.30
CA GLU A 505 1.68 20.36 -14.81
C GLU A 505 0.95 21.40 -13.93
N SER A 506 0.04 20.94 -13.07
CA SER A 506 -0.66 21.80 -12.12
C SER A 506 0.16 21.96 -10.85
N GLY A 507 0.40 23.19 -10.44
CA GLY A 507 1.10 23.51 -9.18
C GLY A 507 0.33 23.12 -7.91
N THR A 508 -0.84 22.51 -8.02
CA THR A 508 -1.75 22.22 -6.90
C THR A 508 -2.02 20.73 -6.69
N ASP A 509 -1.62 19.88 -7.63
CA ASP A 509 -1.81 18.44 -7.52
C ASP A 509 -0.78 17.83 -6.55
N PHE A 510 -1.16 16.76 -5.83
CA PHE A 510 -0.28 16.07 -4.89
C PHE A 510 -0.48 14.55 -4.93
N ASN A 511 0.44 13.81 -4.30
CA ASN A 511 0.47 12.34 -4.35
C ASN A 511 0.40 11.79 -2.93
N TYR A 512 -0.80 11.45 -2.44
CA TYR A 512 -1.05 11.25 -1.02
C TYR A 512 -0.37 10.01 -0.44
N ARG A 513 -0.46 8.86 -1.14
CA ARG A 513 0.09 7.58 -0.71
C ARG A 513 0.78 6.82 -1.80
N THR A 514 1.63 5.89 -1.40
CA THR A 514 2.23 4.86 -2.26
C THR A 514 2.14 3.49 -1.61
N GLU A 515 2.15 2.46 -2.42
CA GLU A 515 2.24 1.05 -2.01
C GLU A 515 3.08 0.28 -3.01
N LYS A 516 3.78 -0.75 -2.53
CA LYS A 516 4.44 -1.73 -3.40
C LYS A 516 3.51 -2.91 -3.58
N ILE A 517 3.14 -3.20 -4.81
CA ILE A 517 2.13 -4.22 -5.11
C ILE A 517 2.63 -5.26 -6.10
N ASP A 518 1.99 -6.42 -6.03
CA ASP A 518 1.94 -7.42 -7.08
C ASP A 518 0.47 -7.62 -7.45
N PHE A 519 0.13 -7.58 -8.74
CA PHE A 519 -1.28 -7.66 -9.18
C PHE A 519 -1.99 -8.95 -8.80
N TYR A 520 -1.24 -10.02 -8.57
CA TYR A 520 -1.81 -11.36 -8.36
C TYR A 520 -1.43 -12.02 -7.03
N LYS A 521 -0.65 -11.34 -6.17
CA LYS A 521 -0.24 -11.84 -4.84
C LYS A 521 -0.84 -11.05 -3.72
#